data_6e5b9e81ba33de362a77b3d368dc3746
#
_entry.id   6e5b9e81ba33de362a77b3d368dc3746
#
_cell.length_a   1.000
_cell.length_b   1.000
_cell.length_c   1.000
_cell.angle_alpha   90.00
_cell.angle_beta   90.00
_cell.angle_gamma   90.00
#
_symmetry.space_group_name_H-M   'P 1'
#
loop_
_entity.id
_entity.type
_entity.pdbx_description
1 polymer ?
#
loop_
_entity_poly.entity_id
_entity_poly.type
_entity_poly.pdbx_seq_one_letter_code
_entity_poly.pdbx_strand_id
1 'polypeptide(L)'
;ATNLYALPLSQGDPVQLGTEASVPQWMGWMSNGFLLVLYENRAVLYNTTGGSIGERASYDFGGATLVSVSAGDSGAALLLSSGQTCTAVLLDGELQVGYSGSVPAANHIVLAQNDGFYLLTDSTVERFDHAGQFQWSQTLPARPQALIEGKQILVFTGNTVQVVTPPEEASSSQ
;
A
#
# COMPACT_ATOMS: atom_id res chain seq x y z
N ALA A 1 -2.46 25.75 3.13
CA ALA A 1 -3.44 24.70 3.33
C ALA A 1 -4.03 24.30 1.97
N THR A 2 -4.23 23.00 1.76
CA THR A 2 -4.80 22.41 0.54
C THR A 2 -6.22 21.95 0.88
N ASN A 3 -7.21 22.38 0.09
CA ASN A 3 -8.56 21.89 0.22
C ASN A 3 -8.81 20.74 -0.75
N LEU A 4 -9.36 19.64 -0.24
CA LEU A 4 -9.78 18.49 -1.03
C LEU A 4 -11.29 18.54 -1.24
N TYR A 5 -11.72 18.40 -2.50
CA TYR A 5 -13.14 18.42 -2.88
C TYR A 5 -13.53 17.16 -3.63
N ALA A 6 -14.73 16.65 -3.34
CA ALA A 6 -15.42 15.69 -4.19
C ALA A 6 -16.32 16.44 -5.18
N LEU A 7 -16.20 16.10 -6.47
CA LEU A 7 -17.06 16.59 -7.52
C LEU A 7 -18.08 15.51 -7.89
N PRO A 8 -19.41 15.76 -7.75
CA PRO A 8 -20.41 14.82 -8.24
C PRO A 8 -20.29 14.63 -9.76
N LEU A 9 -20.43 13.40 -10.24
CA LEU A 9 -20.48 13.10 -11.68
C LEU A 9 -21.81 13.56 -12.31
N SER A 10 -22.85 13.77 -11.49
CA SER A 10 -24.11 14.43 -11.85
C SER A 10 -24.08 15.91 -11.46
N GLN A 11 -25.04 16.71 -11.94
CA GLN A 11 -25.11 18.11 -11.53
C GLN A 11 -25.18 18.24 -10.01
N GLY A 12 -24.27 19.04 -9.45
CA GLY A 12 -24.21 19.34 -8.02
C GLY A 12 -22.97 20.19 -7.69
N ASP A 13 -22.99 20.83 -6.53
CA ASP A 13 -21.88 21.64 -6.06
C ASP A 13 -20.73 20.74 -5.53
N PRO A 14 -19.47 21.19 -5.66
CA PRO A 14 -18.34 20.53 -5.03
C PRO A 14 -18.53 20.44 -3.51
N VAL A 15 -18.26 19.26 -2.95
CA VAL A 15 -18.31 19.03 -1.51
C VAL A 15 -16.89 18.97 -0.95
N GLN A 16 -16.57 19.85 0.01
CA GLN A 16 -15.27 19.82 0.66
C GLN A 16 -15.15 18.58 1.57
N LEU A 17 -14.14 17.76 1.32
CA LEU A 17 -13.82 16.57 2.11
C LEU A 17 -12.93 16.90 3.31
N GLY A 18 -11.98 17.82 3.13
CA GLY A 18 -11.05 18.20 4.18
C GLY A 18 -10.15 19.37 3.78
N THR A 19 -9.39 19.85 4.76
CA THR A 19 -8.34 20.86 4.59
C THR A 19 -7.06 20.35 5.23
N GLU A 20 -5.99 20.25 4.44
CA GLU A 20 -4.72 19.71 4.86
C GLU A 20 -3.58 20.73 4.75
N ALA A 21 -2.54 20.53 5.56
CA ALA A 21 -1.35 21.38 5.54
C ALA A 21 -0.50 21.15 4.27
N SER A 22 -0.52 19.95 3.70
CA SER A 22 0.25 19.53 2.54
C SER A 22 -0.65 19.07 1.39
N VAL A 23 -0.07 18.94 0.19
CA VAL A 23 -0.76 18.38 -0.97
C VAL A 23 -0.77 16.85 -0.88
N PRO A 24 -1.79 16.18 -1.44
CA PRO A 24 -1.80 14.73 -1.56
C PRO A 24 -0.59 14.22 -2.37
N GLN A 25 0.10 13.21 -1.85
CA GLN A 25 1.17 12.50 -2.57
C GLN A 25 0.62 11.31 -3.35
N TRP A 26 -0.47 10.71 -2.86
CA TRP A 26 -1.16 9.61 -3.50
C TRP A 26 -2.62 9.61 -3.10
N MET A 27 -3.50 9.09 -3.97
CA MET A 27 -4.91 8.85 -3.65
C MET A 27 -5.45 7.68 -4.45
N GLY A 28 -6.39 6.94 -3.85
CA GLY A 28 -7.05 5.81 -4.49
C GLY A 28 -8.32 5.40 -3.77
N TRP A 29 -9.22 4.76 -4.51
CA TRP A 29 -10.45 4.23 -3.94
C TRP A 29 -10.19 2.89 -3.23
N MET A 30 -10.79 2.72 -2.06
CA MET A 30 -10.89 1.46 -1.37
C MET A 30 -12.17 0.74 -1.82
N SER A 31 -12.22 -0.58 -1.74
CA SER A 31 -13.41 -1.38 -2.15
C SER A 31 -14.66 -1.06 -1.35
N ASN A 32 -14.51 -0.58 -0.13
CA ASN A 32 -15.61 -0.13 0.71
C ASN A 32 -16.22 1.22 0.29
N GLY A 33 -15.73 1.81 -0.82
CA GLY A 33 -16.21 3.08 -1.37
C GLY A 33 -15.62 4.32 -0.71
N PHE A 34 -14.67 4.17 0.20
CA PHE A 34 -13.95 5.29 0.78
C PHE A 34 -12.76 5.72 -0.08
N LEU A 35 -12.40 6.99 -0.02
CA LEU A 35 -11.22 7.54 -0.67
C LEU A 35 -10.06 7.57 0.34
N LEU A 36 -9.01 6.80 0.04
CA LEU A 36 -7.75 6.88 0.78
C LEU A 36 -6.86 7.95 0.14
N VAL A 37 -6.38 8.89 0.95
CA VAL A 37 -5.47 9.95 0.55
C VAL A 37 -4.25 9.94 1.46
N LEU A 38 -3.06 9.90 0.88
CA LEU A 38 -1.81 9.96 1.60
C LEU A 38 -1.18 11.33 1.43
N TYR A 39 -0.88 11.94 2.55
CA TYR A 39 -0.16 13.20 2.67
C TYR A 39 1.29 12.94 3.11
N GLU A 40 2.06 14.00 3.32
CA GLU A 40 3.46 13.89 3.70
C GLU A 40 3.68 13.12 5.01
N ASN A 41 2.77 13.29 5.97
CA ASN A 41 2.91 12.81 7.35
C ASN A 41 1.80 11.86 7.80
N ARG A 42 0.74 11.66 7.02
CA ARG A 42 -0.40 10.82 7.40
C ARG A 42 -1.18 10.26 6.21
N ALA A 43 -1.86 9.15 6.45
CA ALA A 43 -2.94 8.64 5.60
C ALA A 43 -4.28 9.08 6.16
N VAL A 44 -5.22 9.43 5.29
CA VAL A 44 -6.59 9.84 5.67
C VAL A 44 -7.59 9.09 4.82
N LEU A 45 -8.59 8.53 5.48
CA LEU A 45 -9.74 7.88 4.84
C LEU A 45 -10.91 8.85 4.83
N TYR A 46 -11.42 9.16 3.65
CA TYR A 46 -12.56 10.05 3.48
C TYR A 46 -13.82 9.30 3.08
N ASN A 47 -14.92 9.60 3.75
CA ASN A 47 -16.25 9.28 3.25
C ASN A 47 -16.67 10.36 2.26
N THR A 48 -17.03 9.96 1.04
CA THR A 48 -17.38 10.86 -0.06
C THR A 48 -18.86 10.89 -0.36
N THR A 49 -19.67 10.04 0.30
CA THR A 49 -21.11 9.89 0.05
C THR A 49 -21.90 9.77 1.36
N GLY A 50 -23.20 10.06 1.29
CA GLY A 50 -24.10 9.92 2.43
C GLY A 50 -24.09 11.11 3.39
N GLY A 51 -24.61 10.91 4.60
CA GLY A 51 -24.86 11.98 5.58
C GLY A 51 -23.64 12.46 6.37
N SER A 52 -22.49 11.81 6.23
CA SER A 52 -21.26 12.13 6.98
C SER A 52 -20.08 12.23 6.02
N ILE A 53 -20.12 13.19 5.09
CA ILE A 53 -19.02 13.47 4.16
C ILE A 53 -17.86 14.10 4.93
N GLY A 54 -16.63 13.62 4.71
CA GLY A 54 -15.42 14.14 5.34
C GLY A 54 -14.47 13.05 5.85
N GLU A 55 -13.51 13.45 6.68
CA GLU A 55 -12.55 12.54 7.31
C GLU A 55 -13.26 11.51 8.19
N ARG A 56 -12.97 10.22 7.96
CA ARG A 56 -13.50 9.09 8.72
C ARG A 56 -12.46 8.52 9.68
N ALA A 57 -11.24 8.35 9.19
CA ALA A 57 -10.12 7.80 9.95
C ALA A 57 -8.80 8.38 9.44
N SER A 58 -7.77 8.34 10.27
CA SER A 58 -6.43 8.71 9.87
C SER A 58 -5.37 7.86 10.57
N TYR A 59 -4.21 7.73 9.90
CA TYR A 59 -3.02 7.06 10.42
C TYR A 59 -1.82 8.01 10.26
N ASP A 60 -1.18 8.37 11.37
CA ASP A 60 0.00 9.24 11.41
C ASP A 60 1.28 8.42 11.17
N PHE A 61 2.20 8.92 10.35
CA PHE A 61 3.46 8.22 10.02
C PHE A 61 4.54 8.37 11.10
N GLY A 62 4.27 9.11 12.18
CA GLY A 62 5.22 9.27 13.29
C GLY A 62 6.52 9.98 12.91
N GLY A 63 6.48 10.86 11.92
CA GLY A 63 7.66 11.57 11.38
C GLY A 63 8.46 10.75 10.35
N ALA A 64 8.01 9.55 9.97
CA ALA A 64 8.58 8.80 8.86
C ALA A 64 8.09 9.36 7.51
N THR A 65 8.85 9.10 6.45
CA THR A 65 8.52 9.50 5.08
C THR A 65 7.91 8.34 4.31
N LEU A 66 6.85 8.58 3.56
CA LEU A 66 6.25 7.59 2.66
C LEU A 66 7.21 7.28 1.50
N VAL A 67 7.56 6.01 1.33
CA VAL A 67 8.36 5.50 0.20
C VAL A 67 7.46 4.93 -0.88
N SER A 68 6.49 4.11 -0.49
CA SER A 68 5.59 3.42 -1.41
C SER A 68 4.28 3.06 -0.72
N VAL A 69 3.24 2.93 -1.52
CA VAL A 69 1.91 2.49 -1.09
C VAL A 69 1.33 1.49 -2.09
N SER A 70 0.60 0.53 -1.57
CA SER A 70 -0.28 -0.36 -2.33
C SER A 70 -1.59 -0.46 -1.59
N ALA A 71 -2.69 -0.13 -2.26
CA ALA A 71 -4.03 -0.25 -1.70
C ALA A 71 -4.84 -1.27 -2.50
N GLY A 72 -5.71 -1.97 -1.83
CA GLY A 72 -6.56 -3.02 -2.40
C GLY A 72 -7.87 -3.14 -1.65
N ASP A 73 -8.58 -4.23 -1.90
CA ASP A 73 -9.92 -4.47 -1.37
C ASP A 73 -9.96 -4.60 0.15
N SER A 74 -8.94 -5.13 0.77
CA SER A 74 -8.89 -5.40 2.21
C SER A 74 -8.20 -4.31 3.03
N GLY A 75 -7.52 -3.36 2.40
CA GLY A 75 -6.76 -2.35 3.11
C GLY A 75 -5.62 -1.74 2.30
N ALA A 76 -4.59 -1.28 2.98
CA ALA A 76 -3.41 -0.70 2.37
C ALA A 76 -2.12 -1.20 3.01
N ALA A 77 -1.08 -1.34 2.21
CA ALA A 77 0.28 -1.56 2.66
C ALA A 77 1.11 -0.30 2.43
N LEU A 78 1.77 0.19 3.45
CA LEU A 78 2.65 1.36 3.40
C LEU A 78 4.09 0.92 3.65
N LEU A 79 5.01 1.45 2.86
CA LEU A 79 6.44 1.40 3.14
C LEU A 79 6.88 2.78 3.60
N LEU A 80 7.28 2.89 4.84
CA LEU A 80 7.73 4.13 5.47
C LEU A 80 9.23 4.08 5.72
N SER A 81 9.91 5.21 5.60
CA SER A 81 11.35 5.33 5.89
C SER A 81 11.61 6.34 7.00
N SER A 82 12.44 5.96 7.95
CA SER A 82 12.97 6.83 9.00
C SER A 82 14.50 6.71 9.04
N GLY A 83 15.17 7.61 8.34
CA GLY A 83 16.62 7.55 8.15
C GLY A 83 17.05 6.35 7.31
N GLN A 84 17.74 5.38 7.94
CA GLN A 84 18.22 4.16 7.25
C GLN A 84 17.32 2.94 7.45
N THR A 85 16.24 3.09 8.20
CA THR A 85 15.31 1.99 8.49
C THR A 85 14.03 2.12 7.68
N CYS A 86 13.54 1.00 7.17
CA CYS A 86 12.23 0.90 6.55
C CYS A 86 11.27 0.16 7.49
N THR A 87 10.03 0.59 7.48
CA THR A 87 8.93 -0.02 8.22
C THR A 87 7.81 -0.35 7.25
N ALA A 88 7.37 -1.59 7.22
CA ALA A 88 6.13 -1.98 6.54
C ALA A 88 4.97 -1.85 7.51
N VAL A 89 3.88 -1.23 7.05
CA VAL A 89 2.64 -1.08 7.81
C VAL A 89 1.49 -1.62 6.97
N LEU A 90 0.73 -2.56 7.54
CA LEU A 90 -0.52 -3.03 6.95
C LEU A 90 -1.68 -2.38 7.70
N LEU A 91 -2.53 -1.71 6.96
CA LEU A 91 -3.75 -1.05 7.44
C LEU A 91 -4.96 -1.77 6.86
N ASP A 92 -5.98 -1.99 7.68
CA ASP A 92 -7.26 -2.49 7.20
C ASP A 92 -8.10 -1.39 6.52
N GLY A 93 -9.33 -1.73 6.12
CA GLY A 93 -10.25 -0.81 5.45
C GLY A 93 -10.73 0.38 6.31
N GLU A 94 -10.42 0.40 7.60
CA GLU A 94 -10.70 1.49 8.55
C GLU A 94 -9.42 2.15 9.07
N LEU A 95 -8.28 1.92 8.41
CA LEU A 95 -6.93 2.37 8.78
C LEU A 95 -6.45 1.89 10.17
N GLN A 96 -7.00 0.77 10.67
CA GLN A 96 -6.47 0.13 11.86
C GLN A 96 -5.21 -0.66 11.50
N VAL A 97 -4.19 -0.59 12.36
CA VAL A 97 -2.92 -1.29 12.12
C VAL A 97 -3.09 -2.78 12.38
N GLY A 98 -2.99 -3.59 11.33
CA GLY A 98 -2.91 -5.05 11.43
C GLY A 98 -1.48 -5.53 11.67
N TYR A 99 -0.51 -4.86 11.04
CA TYR A 99 0.92 -5.12 11.22
C TYR A 99 1.73 -3.83 11.11
N SER A 100 2.78 -3.71 11.89
CA SER A 100 3.82 -2.69 11.76
C SER A 100 5.14 -3.25 12.22
N GLY A 101 6.15 -3.28 11.36
CA GLY A 101 7.45 -3.84 11.68
C GLY A 101 8.57 -3.38 10.77
N SER A 102 9.80 -3.48 11.29
CA SER A 102 11.01 -3.17 10.53
C SER A 102 11.22 -4.20 9.43
N VAL A 103 11.57 -3.73 8.24
CA VAL A 103 11.81 -4.54 7.06
C VAL A 103 13.13 -4.14 6.38
N PRO A 104 13.70 -4.99 5.50
CA PRO A 104 14.83 -4.61 4.67
C PRO A 104 14.55 -3.35 3.86
N ALA A 105 15.59 -2.61 3.49
CA ALA A 105 15.48 -1.47 2.60
C ALA A 105 14.87 -1.91 1.26
N ALA A 106 13.75 -1.32 0.90
CA ALA A 106 13.01 -1.65 -0.31
C ALA A 106 12.54 -0.38 -1.03
N ASN A 107 12.19 -0.53 -2.30
CA ASN A 107 11.74 0.58 -3.15
C ASN A 107 10.23 0.61 -3.27
N HIS A 108 9.59 -0.56 -3.22
CA HIS A 108 8.14 -0.69 -3.33
C HIS A 108 7.63 -1.74 -2.36
N ILE A 109 6.40 -1.51 -1.90
CA ILE A 109 5.58 -2.49 -1.20
C ILE A 109 4.35 -2.78 -2.06
N VAL A 110 3.94 -4.04 -2.12
CA VAL A 110 2.74 -4.46 -2.85
C VAL A 110 1.90 -5.33 -1.93
N LEU A 111 0.66 -4.93 -1.72
CA LEU A 111 -0.32 -5.72 -0.95
C LEU A 111 -0.60 -7.03 -1.67
N ALA A 112 -0.47 -8.16 -0.98
CA ALA A 112 -0.75 -9.46 -1.56
C ALA A 112 -2.25 -9.78 -1.53
N GLN A 113 -2.73 -10.51 -2.54
CA GLN A 113 -4.14 -10.91 -2.63
C GLN A 113 -4.55 -11.88 -1.50
N ASN A 114 -3.62 -12.77 -1.13
CA ASN A 114 -3.84 -13.81 -0.12
C ASN A 114 -3.14 -13.48 1.20
N ASP A 115 -3.41 -12.25 1.70
CA ASP A 115 -2.92 -11.80 3.00
C ASP A 115 -1.39 -11.59 3.09
N GLY A 116 -0.97 -10.44 3.62
CA GLY A 116 0.43 -10.02 3.72
C GLY A 116 0.89 -9.12 2.58
N PHE A 117 2.20 -9.16 2.23
CA PHE A 117 2.76 -8.20 1.27
C PHE A 117 4.03 -8.72 0.60
N TYR A 118 4.39 -8.06 -0.50
CA TYR A 118 5.68 -8.19 -1.17
C TYR A 118 6.52 -6.94 -0.97
N LEU A 119 7.82 -7.11 -0.84
CA LEU A 119 8.81 -6.04 -0.95
C LEU A 119 9.60 -6.21 -2.24
N LEU A 120 9.77 -5.11 -2.96
CA LEU A 120 10.65 -5.03 -4.12
C LEU A 120 11.89 -4.22 -3.73
N THR A 121 13.04 -4.89 -3.66
CA THR A 121 14.33 -4.27 -3.39
C THR A 121 15.04 -3.89 -4.69
N ASP A 122 16.34 -3.61 -4.68
CA ASP A 122 17.10 -3.33 -5.91
C ASP A 122 17.28 -4.57 -6.82
N SER A 123 17.16 -5.77 -6.27
CA SER A 123 17.42 -7.02 -7.01
C SER A 123 16.56 -8.20 -6.58
N THR A 124 15.64 -8.05 -5.65
CA THR A 124 14.82 -9.15 -5.15
C THR A 124 13.34 -8.80 -5.08
N VAL A 125 12.53 -9.84 -5.17
CA VAL A 125 11.15 -9.86 -4.67
C VAL A 125 11.15 -10.70 -3.41
N GLU A 126 10.60 -10.16 -2.33
CA GLU A 126 10.49 -10.84 -1.04
C GLU A 126 9.02 -10.91 -0.62
N ARG A 127 8.57 -12.06 -0.14
CA ARG A 127 7.20 -12.30 0.32
C ARG A 127 7.16 -12.40 1.83
N PHE A 128 6.21 -11.70 2.43
CA PHE A 128 5.91 -11.71 3.86
C PHE A 128 4.42 -12.02 4.06
N ASP A 129 4.08 -12.73 5.12
CA ASP A 129 2.70 -12.92 5.53
C ASP A 129 2.14 -11.69 6.28
N HIS A 130 0.88 -11.76 6.72
CA HIS A 130 0.21 -10.68 7.45
C HIS A 130 0.83 -10.38 8.83
N ALA A 131 1.56 -11.31 9.40
CA ALA A 131 2.29 -11.13 10.66
C ALA A 131 3.71 -10.60 10.43
N GLY A 132 4.08 -10.29 9.17
CA GLY A 132 5.41 -9.83 8.79
C GLY A 132 6.47 -10.91 8.83
N GLN A 133 6.08 -12.19 8.82
CA GLN A 133 7.04 -13.29 8.77
C GLN A 133 7.49 -13.49 7.32
N PHE A 134 8.80 -13.54 7.13
CA PHE A 134 9.40 -13.83 5.83
C PHE A 134 8.98 -15.22 5.34
N GLN A 135 8.55 -15.31 4.09
CA GLN A 135 8.12 -16.55 3.45
C GLN A 135 9.15 -17.06 2.44
N TRP A 136 9.52 -16.22 1.50
CA TRP A 136 10.50 -16.53 0.48
C TRP A 136 11.03 -15.28 -0.21
N SER A 137 12.12 -15.43 -0.95
CA SER A 137 12.65 -14.40 -1.86
C SER A 137 13.11 -15.00 -3.17
N GLN A 138 13.09 -14.18 -4.21
CA GLN A 138 13.66 -14.50 -5.51
C GLN A 138 14.52 -13.35 -6.01
N THR A 139 15.75 -13.65 -6.37
CA THR A 139 16.64 -12.69 -7.03
C THR A 139 16.25 -12.53 -8.50
N LEU A 140 16.26 -11.29 -8.96
CA LEU A 140 15.94 -10.89 -10.32
C LEU A 140 17.18 -10.35 -11.03
N PRO A 141 17.28 -10.50 -12.36
CA PRO A 141 18.44 -10.03 -13.13
C PRO A 141 18.47 -8.50 -13.27
N ALA A 142 17.37 -7.80 -12.97
CA ALA A 142 17.27 -6.36 -13.01
C ALA A 142 16.32 -5.86 -11.92
N ARG A 143 16.44 -4.57 -11.58
CA ARG A 143 15.64 -3.93 -10.54
C ARG A 143 14.14 -4.03 -10.83
N PRO A 144 13.33 -4.62 -9.92
CA PRO A 144 11.90 -4.66 -10.05
C PRO A 144 11.28 -3.27 -9.87
N GLN A 145 10.30 -2.94 -10.70
CA GLN A 145 9.60 -1.65 -10.70
C GLN A 145 8.14 -1.79 -10.30
N ALA A 146 7.52 -2.93 -10.58
CA ALA A 146 6.15 -3.23 -10.24
C ALA A 146 5.93 -4.73 -10.15
N LEU A 147 4.90 -5.14 -9.40
CA LEU A 147 4.45 -6.52 -9.27
C LEU A 147 2.92 -6.55 -9.41
N ILE A 148 2.44 -7.54 -10.17
CA ILE A 148 1.02 -7.87 -10.26
C ILE A 148 0.86 -9.32 -9.84
N GLU A 149 0.03 -9.55 -8.84
CA GLU A 149 -0.37 -10.89 -8.40
C GLU A 149 -1.72 -11.25 -9.03
N GLY A 150 -1.80 -12.46 -9.57
CA GLY A 150 -2.98 -13.04 -10.16
C GLY A 150 -2.87 -14.56 -10.14
N LYS A 151 -3.18 -15.23 -11.24
CA LYS A 151 -2.88 -16.68 -11.39
C LYS A 151 -1.37 -16.96 -11.38
N GLN A 152 -0.59 -15.97 -11.69
CA GLN A 152 0.87 -15.96 -11.64
C GLN A 152 1.30 -14.63 -11.01
N ILE A 153 2.51 -14.62 -10.46
CA ILE A 153 3.14 -13.39 -9.99
C ILE A 153 4.00 -12.86 -11.15
N LEU A 154 3.63 -11.68 -11.65
CA LEU A 154 4.33 -11.00 -12.73
C LEU A 154 5.13 -9.83 -12.14
N VAL A 155 6.42 -9.79 -12.44
CA VAL A 155 7.29 -8.69 -12.02
C VAL A 155 7.84 -7.97 -13.23
N PHE A 156 7.70 -6.67 -13.23
CA PHE A 156 8.17 -5.77 -14.27
C PHE A 156 9.55 -5.25 -13.90
N THR A 157 10.52 -5.46 -14.79
CA THR A 157 11.92 -5.03 -14.65
C THR A 157 12.35 -4.28 -15.91
N GLY A 158 12.31 -2.94 -15.87
CA GLY A 158 12.58 -2.13 -17.06
C GLY A 158 11.59 -2.46 -18.20
N ASN A 159 12.08 -3.03 -19.29
CA ASN A 159 11.27 -3.36 -20.48
C ASN A 159 10.86 -4.84 -20.53
N THR A 160 11.05 -5.60 -19.47
CA THR A 160 10.75 -7.03 -19.44
C THR A 160 9.76 -7.37 -18.32
N VAL A 161 9.02 -8.45 -18.54
CA VAL A 161 8.14 -9.06 -17.55
C VAL A 161 8.65 -10.44 -17.22
N GLN A 162 8.77 -10.73 -15.95
CA GLN A 162 9.21 -12.03 -15.45
C GLN A 162 8.07 -12.68 -14.65
N VAL A 163 7.92 -14.00 -14.83
CA VAL A 163 7.06 -14.80 -13.98
C VAL A 163 7.90 -15.23 -12.76
N VAL A 164 7.43 -14.87 -11.60
CA VAL A 164 7.99 -15.34 -10.32
C VAL A 164 7.17 -16.55 -9.88
N THR A 165 7.86 -17.66 -9.63
CA THR A 165 7.25 -18.88 -9.12
C THR A 165 7.65 -19.02 -7.65
N PRO A 166 6.69 -18.97 -6.70
CA PRO A 166 6.98 -19.29 -5.30
C PRO A 166 7.64 -20.67 -5.21
N PRO A 167 8.60 -20.86 -4.29
CA PRO A 167 9.09 -22.20 -4.01
C PRO A 167 7.89 -23.08 -3.65
N GLU A 168 7.80 -24.28 -4.24
CA GLU A 168 6.77 -25.25 -3.87
C GLU A 168 6.83 -25.42 -2.34
N GLU A 169 5.70 -25.25 -1.67
CA GLU A 169 5.58 -25.67 -0.29
C GLU A 169 5.95 -27.16 -0.29
N ALA A 170 7.06 -27.47 0.39
CA ALA A 170 7.44 -28.86 0.58
C ALA A 170 6.23 -29.55 1.23
N SER A 171 5.46 -30.26 0.44
CA SER A 171 4.30 -31.00 0.89
C SER A 171 4.78 -31.84 2.05
N SER A 172 4.37 -31.45 3.26
CA SER A 172 4.55 -32.27 4.46
C SER A 172 3.72 -33.53 4.27
N SER A 173 4.30 -34.47 3.56
CA SER A 173 3.89 -35.85 3.58
C SER A 173 4.36 -36.45 4.92
N GLN A 174 3.48 -36.49 5.88
CA GLN A 174 3.42 -37.58 6.86
C GLN A 174 1.96 -37.75 7.34
#